data_0a459906c608aa5b94ba1256add8edc0
#
_entry.id   0a459906c608aa5b94ba1256add8edc0
#
_cell.length_a   1.000
_cell.length_b   1.000
_cell.length_c   1.000
_cell.angle_alpha   90.00
_cell.angle_beta   90.00
_cell.angle_gamma   90.00
#
_symmetry.space_group_name_H-M   'P 1'
#
loop_
_entity.id
_entity.type
_entity.pdbx_description
1 polymer ?
#
loop_
_entity_poly.entity_id
_entity_poly.type
_entity_poly.pdbx_seq_one_letter_code
_entity_poly.pdbx_strand_id
1 'polypeptide(L)'
;RMTAMAVVIFFMAFNVSRLDNAFNYVDENNKRVIDTMNEGLSTIPDDASVTATTFLCASLSKHKILYELYYTDKQTEYIALDLRYSDTYYNVSSYLNSSQYETVYYAENVIAVFKNRATGN
;
A
#
# COMPACT_ATOMS: atom_id res chain seq x y z
N ARG A 1 46.72 -7.17 -13.84
CA ARG A 1 45.83 -7.60 -12.74
C ARG A 1 45.23 -6.44 -11.99
N MET A 2 45.98 -5.40 -11.67
CA MET A 2 45.49 -4.21 -10.97
C MET A 2 44.52 -3.41 -11.82
N THR A 3 44.68 -3.33 -13.14
CA THR A 3 43.81 -2.59 -14.05
C THR A 3 42.41 -3.18 -14.13
N ALA A 4 42.29 -4.51 -14.12
CA ALA A 4 40.99 -5.19 -14.20
C ALA A 4 40.16 -4.99 -12.92
N MET A 5 40.80 -5.02 -11.73
CA MET A 5 40.15 -4.76 -10.46
C MET A 5 39.67 -3.31 -10.38
N ALA A 6 40.48 -2.35 -10.85
CA ALA A 6 40.08 -0.93 -10.85
C ALA A 6 38.86 -0.68 -11.74
N VAL A 7 38.78 -1.35 -12.91
CA VAL A 7 37.63 -1.24 -13.81
C VAL A 7 36.35 -1.82 -13.18
N VAL A 8 36.45 -2.96 -12.48
CA VAL A 8 35.31 -3.58 -11.79
C VAL A 8 34.79 -2.69 -10.67
N ILE A 9 35.69 -2.14 -9.85
CA ILE A 9 35.31 -1.23 -8.76
C ILE A 9 34.67 0.03 -9.30
N PHE A 10 35.21 0.61 -10.37
CA PHE A 10 34.63 1.78 -11.04
C PHE A 10 33.23 1.49 -11.58
N PHE A 11 33.06 0.33 -12.22
CA PHE A 11 31.77 -0.09 -12.77
C PHE A 11 30.73 -0.30 -11.66
N MET A 12 31.10 -0.92 -10.54
CA MET A 12 30.23 -1.09 -9.39
C MET A 12 29.84 0.25 -8.76
N ALA A 13 30.79 1.16 -8.59
CA ALA A 13 30.54 2.49 -8.05
C ALA A 13 29.61 3.31 -8.96
N PHE A 14 29.76 3.20 -10.28
CA PHE A 14 28.90 3.85 -11.25
C PHE A 14 27.46 3.33 -11.20
N ASN A 15 27.28 2.01 -11.06
CA ASN A 15 25.97 1.40 -10.95
C ASN A 15 25.28 1.76 -9.62
N VAL A 16 26.01 1.82 -8.52
CA VAL A 16 25.49 2.26 -7.22
C VAL A 16 25.05 3.73 -7.30
N SER A 17 25.84 4.61 -7.93
CA SER A 17 25.48 6.00 -8.13
C SER A 17 24.23 6.15 -9.01
N ARG A 18 24.06 5.31 -10.00
CA ARG A 18 22.86 5.29 -10.84
C ARG A 18 21.62 4.84 -10.07
N LEU A 19 21.77 3.86 -9.19
CA LEU A 19 20.70 3.40 -8.30
C LEU A 19 20.30 4.49 -7.33
N ASP A 20 21.27 5.17 -6.70
CA ASP A 20 20.98 6.28 -5.80
C ASP A 20 20.24 7.41 -6.52
N ASN A 21 20.63 7.74 -7.74
CA ASN A 21 19.92 8.73 -8.53
C ASN A 21 18.50 8.27 -8.90
N ALA A 22 18.30 6.99 -9.18
CA ALA A 22 16.99 6.44 -9.45
C ALA A 22 16.10 6.47 -8.18
N PHE A 23 16.66 6.20 -7.01
CA PHE A 23 15.96 6.32 -5.73
C PHE A 23 15.70 7.77 -5.33
N ASN A 24 16.62 8.68 -5.59
CA ASN A 24 16.44 10.10 -5.34
C ASN A 24 15.43 10.74 -6.30
N TYR A 25 15.25 10.12 -7.47
CA TYR A 25 14.21 10.52 -8.42
C TYR A 25 12.83 9.98 -8.02
N VAL A 26 12.76 9.14 -6.99
CA VAL A 26 11.52 8.89 -6.27
C VAL A 26 11.21 10.20 -5.53
N ASP A 27 10.61 11.09 -6.29
CA ASP A 27 10.18 12.42 -6.01
C ASP A 27 9.66 12.53 -4.57
N GLU A 28 9.82 13.69 -3.98
CA GLU A 28 9.19 14.02 -2.69
C GLU A 28 7.69 13.72 -2.69
N ASN A 29 7.02 13.81 -3.85
CA ASN A 29 5.63 13.43 -4.00
C ASN A 29 5.41 11.93 -3.78
N ASN A 30 6.26 11.07 -4.31
CA ASN A 30 6.16 9.62 -4.10
C ASN A 30 6.43 9.24 -2.65
N LYS A 31 7.38 9.91 -2.01
CA LYS A 31 7.64 9.72 -0.59
C LYS A 31 6.43 10.12 0.24
N ARG A 32 5.80 11.24 -0.08
CA ARG A 32 4.59 11.71 0.60
C ARG A 32 3.45 10.70 0.42
N VAL A 33 3.29 10.16 -0.78
CA VAL A 33 2.28 9.15 -1.07
C VAL A 33 2.52 7.89 -0.26
N ILE A 34 3.76 7.40 -0.21
CA ILE A 34 4.13 6.21 0.58
C ILE A 34 3.89 6.45 2.07
N ASP A 35 4.30 7.61 2.59
CA ASP A 35 4.08 7.96 4.00
C ASP A 35 2.58 8.04 4.33
N THR A 36 1.78 8.60 3.43
CA THR A 36 0.33 8.66 3.58
C THR A 36 -0.30 7.27 3.55
N MET A 37 0.15 6.39 2.67
CA MET A 37 -0.32 5.01 2.63
C MET A 37 0.02 4.27 3.92
N ASN A 38 1.24 4.42 4.42
CA ASN A 38 1.66 3.78 5.66
C ASN A 38 0.87 4.33 6.86
N GLU A 39 0.59 5.62 6.87
CA GLU A 39 -0.26 6.22 7.89
C GLU A 39 -1.67 5.62 7.86
N GLY A 40 -2.27 5.49 6.69
CA GLY A 40 -3.58 4.86 6.52
C GLY A 40 -3.58 3.41 6.99
N LEU A 41 -2.58 2.63 6.59
CA LEU A 41 -2.47 1.21 6.98
C LEU A 41 -2.22 1.05 8.48
N SER A 42 -1.56 2.01 9.12
CA SER A 42 -1.30 1.97 10.56
C SER A 42 -2.56 2.12 11.40
N THR A 43 -3.66 2.59 10.82
CA THR A 43 -4.95 2.68 11.52
C THR A 43 -5.60 1.31 11.72
N ILE A 44 -5.15 0.28 11.00
CA ILE A 44 -5.67 -1.08 11.09
C ILE A 44 -4.97 -1.81 12.23
N PRO A 45 -5.69 -2.31 13.25
CA PRO A 45 -5.08 -3.11 14.32
C PRO A 45 -4.38 -4.35 13.78
N ASP A 46 -3.24 -4.73 14.38
CA ASP A 46 -2.42 -5.83 13.90
C ASP A 46 -3.13 -7.20 13.93
N ASP A 47 -4.10 -7.36 14.82
CA ASP A 47 -4.88 -8.59 14.97
C ASP A 47 -6.17 -8.61 14.16
N ALA A 48 -6.49 -7.53 13.45
CA ALA A 48 -7.71 -7.43 12.67
C ALA A 48 -7.62 -8.22 11.36
N SER A 49 -8.76 -8.73 10.90
CA SER A 49 -8.88 -9.29 9.56
C SER A 49 -9.02 -8.17 8.52
N VAL A 50 -8.37 -8.32 7.37
CA VAL A 50 -8.31 -7.28 6.35
C VAL A 50 -8.58 -7.84 4.98
N THR A 51 -9.37 -7.13 4.19
CA THR A 51 -9.46 -7.33 2.73
C THR A 51 -8.82 -6.11 2.07
N ALA A 52 -7.90 -6.32 1.17
CA ALA A 52 -7.14 -5.23 0.56
C ALA A 52 -6.93 -5.43 -0.93
N THR A 53 -6.68 -4.33 -1.63
CA THR A 53 -6.26 -4.39 -3.03
C THR A 53 -4.89 -5.07 -3.14
N THR A 54 -4.58 -5.67 -4.27
CA THR A 54 -3.39 -6.49 -4.51
C THR A 54 -2.11 -5.85 -3.99
N PHE A 55 -1.89 -4.57 -4.31
CA PHE A 55 -0.65 -3.88 -3.93
C PHE A 55 -0.49 -3.67 -2.43
N LEU A 56 -1.59 -3.54 -1.72
CA LEU A 56 -1.56 -3.33 -0.26
C LEU A 56 -1.36 -4.64 0.50
N CYS A 57 -1.66 -5.78 -0.10
CA CYS A 57 -1.53 -7.08 0.57
C CYS A 57 -0.11 -7.35 1.04
N ALA A 58 0.90 -6.94 0.26
CA ALA A 58 2.29 -7.12 0.67
C ALA A 58 2.63 -6.36 1.96
N SER A 59 2.11 -5.14 2.11
CA SER A 59 2.31 -4.32 3.31
C SER A 59 1.52 -4.80 4.52
N LEU A 60 0.50 -5.63 4.29
CA LEU A 60 -0.38 -6.15 5.33
C LEU A 60 -0.12 -7.63 5.65
N SER A 61 0.99 -8.18 5.18
CA SER A 61 1.32 -9.62 5.30
C SER A 61 1.42 -10.12 6.74
N LYS A 62 1.59 -9.23 7.71
CA LYS A 62 1.60 -9.58 9.14
C LYS A 62 0.24 -9.99 9.69
N HIS A 63 -0.84 -9.63 9.00
CA HIS A 63 -2.19 -9.98 9.43
C HIS A 63 -2.47 -11.46 9.20
N LYS A 64 -3.01 -12.14 10.19
CA LYS A 64 -3.30 -13.58 10.12
C LYS A 64 -4.40 -13.89 9.11
N ILE A 65 -5.37 -12.99 8.97
CA ILE A 65 -6.48 -13.13 8.04
C ILE A 65 -6.39 -11.94 7.09
N LEU A 66 -5.88 -12.23 5.90
CA LEU A 66 -5.73 -11.25 4.83
C LEU A 66 -6.29 -11.82 3.54
N TYR A 67 -7.23 -11.11 2.95
CA TYR A 67 -7.82 -11.50 1.68
C TYR A 67 -7.55 -10.42 0.64
N GLU A 68 -7.35 -10.85 -0.59
CA GLU A 68 -7.27 -9.94 -1.72
C GLU A 68 -8.69 -9.61 -2.21
N LEU A 69 -8.93 -8.32 -2.44
CA LEU A 69 -10.21 -7.83 -2.92
C LEU A 69 -10.65 -8.54 -4.18
N TYR A 70 -11.66 -8.89 -4.57
CA TYR A 70 -12.13 -9.63 -5.75
C TYR A 70 -11.90 -11.14 -5.74
N TYR A 71 -11.03 -11.66 -4.87
CA TYR A 71 -10.78 -13.09 -4.80
C TYR A 71 -11.43 -13.74 -3.58
N THR A 72 -12.28 -12.98 -2.89
CA THR A 72 -13.01 -13.49 -1.74
C THR A 72 -14.41 -12.90 -1.66
N ASP A 73 -15.34 -13.70 -1.18
CA ASP A 73 -16.68 -13.27 -0.76
C ASP A 73 -16.76 -13.09 0.77
N LYS A 74 -15.67 -13.38 1.47
CA LYS A 74 -15.64 -13.30 2.93
C LYS A 74 -15.55 -11.86 3.40
N GLN A 75 -16.29 -11.55 4.45
CA GLN A 75 -16.24 -10.24 5.07
C GLN A 75 -15.17 -10.20 6.14
N THR A 76 -14.38 -9.14 6.13
CA THR A 76 -13.34 -8.88 7.12
C THR A 76 -13.68 -7.63 7.92
N GLU A 77 -12.95 -7.41 9.02
CA GLU A 77 -13.16 -6.25 9.88
C GLU A 77 -12.78 -4.94 9.21
N TYR A 78 -11.75 -4.97 8.35
CA TYR A 78 -11.25 -3.79 7.65
C TYR A 78 -11.12 -4.03 6.16
N ILE A 79 -11.28 -2.96 5.38
CA ILE A 79 -11.06 -2.95 3.95
C ILE A 79 -10.10 -1.80 3.64
N ALA A 80 -9.02 -2.11 2.93
CA ALA A 80 -8.03 -1.14 2.50
C ALA A 80 -7.97 -1.08 0.97
N LEU A 81 -8.21 0.10 0.42
CA LEU A 81 -8.24 0.32 -1.03
C LEU A 81 -7.10 1.25 -1.46
N ASP A 82 -6.34 0.83 -2.47
CA ASP A 82 -5.34 1.67 -3.12
C ASP A 82 -6.04 2.55 -4.16
N LEU A 83 -6.03 3.84 -3.96
CA LEU A 83 -6.71 4.82 -4.82
C LEU A 83 -5.78 5.50 -5.83
N ARG A 84 -4.52 5.09 -5.92
CA ARG A 84 -3.55 5.74 -6.80
C ARG A 84 -3.84 5.51 -8.28
N TYR A 85 -4.46 4.40 -8.59
CA TYR A 85 -4.82 4.10 -9.95
C TYR A 85 -6.30 4.36 -10.13
N SER A 86 -6.64 5.29 -11.04
CA SER A 86 -8.03 5.60 -11.27
C SER A 86 -8.77 4.39 -11.69
N ASP A 87 -9.77 3.95 -10.92
CA ASP A 87 -10.36 2.94 -11.30
C ASP A 87 -11.73 2.75 -11.15
N THR A 88 -12.17 2.43 -12.24
CA THR A 88 -13.43 1.80 -12.47
C THR A 88 -13.60 0.51 -11.67
N TYR A 89 -12.54 0.00 -11.10
CA TYR A 89 -12.58 -1.28 -10.42
C TYR A 89 -13.05 -1.19 -8.97
N TYR A 90 -12.75 -0.08 -8.28
CA TYR A 90 -13.07 0.00 -6.86
C TYR A 90 -14.13 1.06 -6.67
N ASN A 91 -15.35 0.68 -6.59
CA ASN A 91 -16.41 1.66 -6.35
C ASN A 91 -16.31 2.22 -4.91
N VAL A 92 -15.32 3.11 -4.72
CA VAL A 92 -15.07 3.77 -3.44
C VAL A 92 -16.33 4.46 -2.92
N SER A 93 -17.12 5.04 -3.82
CA SER A 93 -18.36 5.70 -3.46
C SER A 93 -19.34 4.76 -2.75
N SER A 94 -19.35 3.49 -3.13
CA SER A 94 -20.23 2.51 -2.48
C SER A 94 -19.86 2.29 -1.02
N TYR A 95 -18.57 2.34 -0.70
CA TYR A 95 -18.11 2.23 0.69
C TYR A 95 -18.34 3.54 1.46
N LEU A 96 -18.04 4.68 0.85
CA LEU A 96 -18.21 5.99 1.49
C LEU A 96 -19.67 6.28 1.84
N ASN A 97 -20.60 5.82 1.00
CA ASN A 97 -22.02 6.06 1.17
C ASN A 97 -22.74 4.93 1.92
N SER A 98 -22.03 3.86 2.28
CA SER A 98 -22.63 2.71 2.94
C SER A 98 -22.71 2.92 4.44
N SER A 99 -23.86 2.61 5.03
CA SER A 99 -24.01 2.60 6.49
C SER A 99 -23.30 1.42 7.15
N GLN A 100 -22.93 0.40 6.37
CA GLN A 100 -22.22 -0.78 6.86
C GLN A 100 -20.75 -0.47 7.18
N TYR A 101 -20.15 0.50 6.49
CA TYR A 101 -18.74 0.80 6.62
C TYR A 101 -18.52 2.18 7.25
N GLU A 102 -17.56 2.22 8.16
CA GLU A 102 -17.08 3.47 8.74
C GLU A 102 -15.77 3.85 8.07
N THR A 103 -15.64 5.09 7.60
CA THR A 103 -14.39 5.59 7.05
C THR A 103 -13.41 5.86 8.19
N VAL A 104 -12.34 5.07 8.27
CA VAL A 104 -11.31 5.21 9.29
C VAL A 104 -10.23 6.18 8.83
N TYR A 105 -9.85 6.09 7.56
CA TYR A 105 -8.85 6.94 6.95
C TYR A 105 -9.16 7.14 5.48
N TYR A 106 -9.03 8.35 5.00
CA TYR A 106 -9.24 8.66 3.59
C TYR A 106 -8.26 9.73 3.13
N ALA A 107 -7.46 9.39 2.14
CA ALA A 107 -6.58 10.33 1.44
C ALA A 107 -6.90 10.23 -0.05
N GLU A 108 -7.46 11.30 -0.61
CA GLU A 108 -7.90 11.33 -2.01
C GLU A 108 -6.77 10.92 -2.94
N ASN A 109 -7.05 10.04 -3.88
CA ASN A 109 -6.10 9.49 -4.86
C ASN A 109 -4.91 8.73 -4.25
N VAL A 110 -4.95 8.37 -3.00
CA VAL A 110 -3.89 7.61 -2.34
C VAL A 110 -4.43 6.32 -1.72
N ILE A 111 -5.22 6.42 -0.66
CA ILE A 111 -5.70 5.26 0.08
C ILE A 111 -7.01 5.55 0.82
N ALA A 112 -7.85 4.54 0.91
CA ALA A 112 -9.02 4.57 1.78
C ALA A 112 -9.03 3.33 2.66
N VAL A 113 -9.33 3.51 3.94
CA VAL A 113 -9.47 2.43 4.91
C VAL A 113 -10.84 2.52 5.56
N PHE A 114 -11.56 1.41 5.52
CA PHE A 114 -12.91 1.32 6.07
C PHE A 114 -12.97 0.22 7.12
N LYS A 115 -13.78 0.46 8.14
CA LYS A 115 -14.10 -0.55 9.14
C LYS A 115 -15.51 -1.07 8.90
N ASN A 116 -15.66 -2.40 8.88
CA ASN A 116 -16.97 -3.02 8.73
C ASN A 116 -17.68 -3.02 10.10
N ARG A 117 -18.79 -2.32 10.19
CA ARG A 117 -19.56 -2.22 11.45
C ARG A 117 -20.23 -3.53 11.83
N ALA A 118 -20.52 -4.38 10.86
CA ALA A 118 -21.19 -5.66 11.12
C ALA A 118 -20.29 -6.69 11.78
N THR A 119 -18.95 -6.57 11.63
CA THR A 119 -17.99 -7.51 12.20
C THR A 119 -17.32 -7.00 13.47
N GLY A 120 -17.64 -5.79 13.91
CA GLY A 120 -16.95 -5.08 14.98
C GLY A 120 -17.51 -5.27 16.39
N ASN A 121 -18.20 -6.36 16.63
CA ASN A 121 -18.71 -6.65 17.98
C ASN A 121 -17.78 -7.57 18.75
#